data_f14cb5a6c2e44a62cb1dd9ffbc370d30
#
_entry.id   f14cb5a6c2e44a62cb1dd9ffbc370d30
#
_cell.length_a   1.000
_cell.length_b   1.000
_cell.length_c   1.000
_cell.angle_alpha   90.00
_cell.angle_beta   90.00
_cell.angle_gamma   90.00
#
_symmetry.space_group_name_H-M   'P 1'
#
loop_
_entity.id
_entity.type
_entity.pdbx_description
1 polymer ?
#
loop_
_entity_poly.entity_id
_entity_poly.type
_entity_poly.pdbx_seq_one_letter_code
_entity_poly.pdbx_strand_id
1 'polypeptide(L)'
;MKARKTVAAFSLLTLGLITVACGDDEESADTTAAATEETTAEGEAVCPTKLTIQTDWFPELEHGGTYQLIGPDGTASKDTVSYFGPVQPQYAVGGLKEIEIKTVNFDKANSAVLLDGDADMAYINISDVIKDSSAVPMVAIAKTLDQDPQMVMWDPTQHDIQTPEDMAATGATVLHFPGTAYIDYMIGQGYITADQSNPSYDGSDAKWVAESGNLIQQGFATNEVYKYENDIAWKDGAPADVSFFTVAEMGFDNYPATITMLKSRVEELDACLTLLVPMMQQAWIDFLNDPKPITDALIEINVTHDGFWALSEGLNEAGIALLEEKKIAANSPDGTYCTLDPAKVAALYEQLKPIYAEQGVEITDDVTTVYDNKYCAGAPGR
;
A
#
# COMPACT_ATOMS: atom_id res chain seq x y z
N MET A 1 3.43 -9.09 -60.08
CA MET A 1 2.46 -9.89 -60.83
C MET A 1 1.21 -10.00 -60.00
N LYS A 2 0.19 -9.28 -60.38
CA LYS A 2 -1.14 -9.70 -60.86
C LYS A 2 -1.85 -10.64 -59.86
N ALA A 3 -3.09 -10.49 -59.41
CA ALA A 3 -4.19 -9.66 -59.86
C ALA A 3 -5.30 -9.62 -58.78
N ARG A 4 -5.98 -8.51 -58.76
CA ARG A 4 -7.33 -8.19 -58.30
C ARG A 4 -8.39 -9.28 -58.53
N LYS A 5 -9.43 -9.35 -57.70
CA LYS A 5 -10.83 -9.24 -58.18
C LYS A 5 -11.81 -8.94 -57.04
N THR A 6 -12.53 -7.89 -57.23
CA THR A 6 -13.73 -7.32 -56.64
C THR A 6 -14.99 -8.09 -57.07
N VAL A 7 -16.12 -7.98 -56.35
CA VAL A 7 -17.55 -7.88 -56.78
C VAL A 7 -18.41 -8.11 -55.52
N ALA A 8 -19.10 -7.19 -54.94
CA ALA A 8 -20.32 -6.43 -55.24
C ALA A 8 -21.59 -7.05 -54.60
N ALA A 9 -22.16 -6.24 -53.76
CA ALA A 9 -23.52 -5.99 -53.30
C ALA A 9 -24.70 -6.82 -53.85
N PHE A 10 -25.65 -7.06 -52.93
CA PHE A 10 -27.09 -6.83 -53.26
C PHE A 10 -27.92 -6.64 -52.00
N SER A 11 -28.63 -5.52 -51.94
CA SER A 11 -29.71 -5.17 -51.03
C SER A 11 -30.98 -5.90 -51.36
N LEU A 12 -31.81 -6.19 -50.38
CA LEU A 12 -33.26 -6.29 -50.57
C LEU A 12 -34.00 -5.90 -49.29
N LEU A 13 -34.70 -4.79 -49.40
CA LEU A 13 -35.80 -4.35 -48.50
C LEU A 13 -37.02 -5.22 -48.75
N THR A 14 -37.75 -5.60 -47.69
CA THR A 14 -39.18 -5.90 -47.81
C THR A 14 -39.95 -5.29 -46.64
N LEU A 15 -40.75 -4.30 -46.96
CA LEU A 15 -41.83 -3.72 -46.21
C LEU A 15 -43.03 -4.68 -46.20
N GLY A 16 -43.67 -4.90 -45.08
CA GLY A 16 -44.95 -5.60 -45.00
C GLY A 16 -45.86 -4.92 -43.98
N LEU A 17 -46.84 -4.20 -44.48
CA LEU A 17 -47.92 -3.56 -43.74
C LEU A 17 -49.11 -4.51 -43.57
N ILE A 18 -49.90 -4.20 -42.48
CA ILE A 18 -51.41 -4.35 -42.39
C ILE A 18 -51.86 -5.67 -41.78
N THR A 19 -52.86 -5.73 -40.88
CA THR A 19 -54.19 -5.06 -40.75
C THR A 19 -54.75 -5.19 -39.35
N VAL A 20 -55.57 -4.20 -38.98
CA VAL A 20 -56.48 -4.17 -37.85
C VAL A 20 -57.69 -5.09 -38.09
N ALA A 21 -58.13 -5.84 -37.09
CA ALA A 21 -59.49 -6.33 -36.99
C ALA A 21 -59.92 -6.34 -35.52
N CYS A 22 -60.97 -5.59 -35.23
CA CYS A 22 -61.71 -5.61 -33.97
C CYS A 22 -62.57 -6.88 -33.88
N GLY A 23 -62.72 -7.37 -32.62
CA GLY A 23 -63.73 -8.36 -32.25
C GLY A 23 -63.78 -8.44 -30.74
N ASP A 24 -64.89 -8.00 -30.13
CA ASP A 24 -65.25 -8.10 -28.73
C ASP A 24 -65.42 -9.57 -28.30
N ASP A 25 -64.99 -9.91 -27.05
CA ASP A 25 -65.85 -10.38 -25.96
C ASP A 25 -65.06 -11.05 -24.82
N GLU A 26 -65.34 -10.51 -23.61
CA GLU A 26 -65.44 -11.09 -22.28
C GLU A 26 -64.32 -11.96 -21.61
N GLU A 27 -63.89 -11.39 -20.48
CA GLU A 27 -63.56 -11.98 -19.16
C GLU A 27 -62.61 -13.20 -19.09
N SER A 28 -61.40 -12.93 -18.57
CA SER A 28 -60.91 -13.63 -17.38
C SER A 28 -59.68 -12.90 -16.83
N ALA A 29 -59.79 -12.50 -15.55
CA ALA A 29 -58.70 -11.89 -14.79
C ALA A 29 -57.63 -12.92 -14.51
N ASP A 30 -56.42 -12.71 -15.04
CA ASP A 30 -55.21 -13.36 -14.57
C ASP A 30 -54.13 -12.29 -14.35
N THR A 31 -53.84 -12.03 -13.07
CA THR A 31 -52.89 -11.06 -12.58
C THR A 31 -51.50 -11.58 -12.81
N THR A 32 -50.92 -11.31 -13.98
CA THR A 32 -49.49 -11.44 -14.18
C THR A 32 -48.83 -10.17 -13.65
N ALA A 33 -48.18 -10.30 -12.48
CA ALA A 33 -47.30 -9.29 -11.94
C ALA A 33 -46.17 -9.04 -12.98
N ALA A 34 -46.20 -7.88 -13.62
CA ALA A 34 -45.05 -7.39 -14.37
C ALA A 34 -43.93 -7.15 -13.36
N ALA A 35 -42.89 -7.98 -13.44
CA ALA A 35 -41.64 -7.67 -12.79
C ALA A 35 -41.12 -6.36 -13.44
N THR A 36 -41.18 -5.30 -12.68
CA THR A 36 -40.49 -4.06 -12.97
C THR A 36 -39.02 -4.40 -12.79
N GLU A 37 -38.30 -4.59 -13.91
CA GLU A 37 -36.84 -4.47 -13.87
C GLU A 37 -36.53 -3.05 -13.41
N GLU A 38 -36.11 -2.90 -12.16
CA GLU A 38 -35.42 -1.71 -11.72
C GLU A 38 -34.13 -1.61 -12.53
N THR A 39 -34.18 -0.88 -13.61
CA THR A 39 -33.00 -0.30 -14.24
C THR A 39 -32.47 0.70 -13.23
N THR A 40 -31.55 0.26 -12.36
CA THR A 40 -30.63 1.15 -11.68
C THR A 40 -29.98 1.98 -12.78
N ALA A 41 -30.26 3.29 -12.79
CA ALA A 41 -29.53 4.23 -13.62
C ALA A 41 -28.06 4.07 -13.25
N GLU A 42 -27.25 3.44 -14.14
CA GLU A 42 -25.80 3.49 -14.04
C GLU A 42 -25.44 4.98 -14.11
N GLY A 43 -24.99 5.54 -12.98
CA GLY A 43 -24.43 6.88 -12.96
C GLY A 43 -23.28 6.93 -13.96
N GLU A 44 -23.09 8.09 -14.57
CA GLU A 44 -21.99 8.30 -15.52
C GLU A 44 -20.66 7.80 -14.92
N ALA A 45 -19.93 6.96 -15.67
CA ALA A 45 -18.69 6.39 -15.20
C ALA A 45 -17.64 7.50 -15.06
N VAL A 46 -17.22 7.77 -13.84
CA VAL A 46 -16.22 8.82 -13.52
C VAL A 46 -14.84 8.22 -13.21
N CYS A 47 -14.77 6.90 -12.98
CA CYS A 47 -13.53 6.17 -12.82
C CYS A 47 -13.11 5.47 -14.11
N PRO A 48 -11.81 5.24 -14.33
CA PRO A 48 -11.37 4.31 -15.35
C PRO A 48 -11.88 2.89 -15.03
N THR A 49 -11.98 2.04 -16.03
CA THR A 49 -12.44 0.65 -15.84
C THR A 49 -11.44 -0.20 -15.08
N LYS A 50 -10.16 0.19 -15.07
CA LYS A 50 -9.06 -0.45 -14.36
C LYS A 50 -8.15 0.59 -13.72
N LEU A 51 -7.65 0.32 -12.51
CA LEU A 51 -6.59 1.06 -11.84
C LEU A 51 -5.44 0.12 -11.46
N THR A 52 -4.23 0.66 -11.51
CA THR A 52 -3.01 -0.05 -11.13
C THR A 52 -2.38 0.61 -9.90
N ILE A 53 -2.09 -0.20 -8.89
CA ILE A 53 -1.47 0.22 -7.62
C ILE A 53 -0.13 -0.49 -7.47
N GLN A 54 0.95 0.25 -7.25
CA GLN A 54 2.29 -0.30 -7.00
C GLN A 54 2.54 -0.35 -5.50
N THR A 55 2.88 -1.52 -4.94
CA THR A 55 3.34 -1.64 -3.55
C THR A 55 4.83 -1.34 -3.44
N ASP A 56 5.31 -1.15 -2.22
CA ASP A 56 6.71 -0.84 -1.89
C ASP A 56 7.50 -2.07 -1.42
N TRP A 57 6.81 -3.19 -1.21
CA TRP A 57 7.40 -4.48 -0.83
C TRP A 57 6.65 -5.65 -1.47
N PHE A 58 7.05 -6.88 -1.10
CA PHE A 58 6.33 -8.10 -1.41
C PHE A 58 4.91 -8.07 -0.81
N PRO A 59 4.00 -8.97 -1.26
CA PRO A 59 2.70 -9.11 -0.63
C PRO A 59 2.85 -9.38 0.87
N GLU A 60 2.30 -8.51 1.70
CA GLU A 60 2.35 -8.59 3.16
C GLU A 60 1.14 -7.93 3.81
N LEU A 61 0.99 -8.09 5.12
CA LEU A 61 -0.21 -7.61 5.84
C LEU A 61 -0.36 -6.10 5.83
N GLU A 62 0.74 -5.35 5.72
CA GLU A 62 0.79 -3.89 5.61
C GLU A 62 0.16 -3.37 4.30
N HIS A 63 -0.10 -4.25 3.36
CA HIS A 63 -0.84 -3.98 2.13
C HIS A 63 -2.27 -4.54 2.14
N GLY A 64 -2.67 -5.25 3.22
CA GLY A 64 -3.87 -6.08 3.30
C GLY A 64 -5.16 -5.36 2.90
N GLY A 65 -5.35 -4.09 3.31
CA GLY A 65 -6.51 -3.31 2.91
C GLY A 65 -6.61 -3.05 1.40
N THR A 66 -5.48 -2.95 0.70
CA THR A 66 -5.50 -2.83 -0.76
C THR A 66 -5.84 -4.16 -1.44
N TYR A 67 -5.31 -5.28 -0.94
CA TYR A 67 -5.70 -6.61 -1.42
C TYR A 67 -7.17 -6.93 -1.13
N GLN A 68 -7.72 -6.41 -0.03
CA GLN A 68 -9.14 -6.52 0.31
C GLN A 68 -10.08 -5.94 -0.76
N LEU A 69 -9.63 -4.96 -1.55
CA LEU A 69 -10.44 -4.41 -2.65
C LEU A 69 -10.79 -5.47 -3.70
N ILE A 70 -9.90 -6.43 -3.94
CA ILE A 70 -10.08 -7.56 -4.86
C ILE A 70 -10.64 -8.78 -4.12
N GLY A 71 -10.22 -8.98 -2.87
CA GLY A 71 -10.53 -10.17 -2.08
C GLY A 71 -9.62 -11.36 -2.42
N PRO A 72 -9.87 -12.53 -1.81
CA PRO A 72 -9.01 -13.71 -1.97
C PRO A 72 -9.13 -14.43 -3.32
N ASP A 73 -10.16 -14.11 -4.12
CA ASP A 73 -10.46 -14.81 -5.38
C ASP A 73 -9.80 -14.17 -6.62
N GLY A 74 -8.88 -13.22 -6.44
CA GLY A 74 -8.12 -12.62 -7.53
C GLY A 74 -7.10 -13.59 -8.15
N THR A 75 -6.36 -13.11 -9.13
CA THR A 75 -5.37 -13.89 -9.86
C THR A 75 -3.96 -13.38 -9.58
N ALA A 76 -3.09 -14.21 -9.02
CA ALA A 76 -1.67 -13.94 -8.92
C ALA A 76 -0.96 -14.30 -10.22
N SER A 77 -0.08 -13.42 -10.71
CA SER A 77 0.71 -13.61 -11.93
C SER A 77 2.21 -13.54 -11.61
N LYS A 78 2.92 -14.62 -11.88
CA LYS A 78 4.38 -14.65 -11.78
C LYS A 78 5.05 -13.80 -12.88
N ASP A 79 4.47 -13.76 -14.08
CA ASP A 79 5.06 -13.07 -15.23
C ASP A 79 5.08 -11.54 -15.06
N THR A 80 4.02 -11.00 -14.45
CA THR A 80 3.88 -9.55 -14.19
C THR A 80 4.16 -9.16 -12.74
N VAL A 81 4.42 -10.15 -11.88
CA VAL A 81 4.61 -10.01 -10.43
C VAL A 81 3.50 -9.13 -9.85
N SER A 82 2.25 -9.50 -10.17
CA SER A 82 1.06 -8.73 -9.77
C SER A 82 -0.09 -9.64 -9.32
N TYR A 83 -1.02 -9.05 -8.58
CA TYR A 83 -2.30 -9.63 -8.21
C TYR A 83 -3.41 -8.76 -8.78
N PHE A 84 -4.35 -9.34 -9.50
CA PHE A 84 -5.40 -8.59 -10.17
C PHE A 84 -6.73 -9.32 -10.16
N GLY A 85 -7.80 -8.56 -10.26
CA GLY A 85 -9.14 -9.11 -10.31
C GLY A 85 -10.23 -8.04 -10.30
N PRO A 86 -11.50 -8.47 -10.38
CA PRO A 86 -12.62 -7.56 -10.24
C PRO A 86 -12.63 -6.93 -8.84
N VAL A 87 -12.98 -5.64 -8.78
CA VAL A 87 -13.26 -4.99 -7.50
C VAL A 87 -14.44 -5.67 -6.86
N GLN A 88 -14.34 -6.00 -5.55
CA GLN A 88 -15.47 -6.57 -4.82
C GLN A 88 -16.68 -5.63 -4.88
N PRO A 89 -17.91 -6.16 -5.01
CA PRO A 89 -19.11 -5.35 -5.24
C PRO A 89 -19.32 -4.22 -4.24
N GLN A 90 -18.96 -4.42 -2.96
CA GLN A 90 -19.12 -3.42 -1.90
C GLN A 90 -18.15 -2.23 -2.03
N TYR A 91 -17.05 -2.36 -2.77
CA TYR A 91 -16.07 -1.29 -3.01
C TYR A 91 -16.13 -0.73 -4.44
N ALA A 92 -16.94 -1.34 -5.32
CA ALA A 92 -17.08 -0.91 -6.70
C ALA A 92 -17.80 0.44 -6.80
N VAL A 93 -17.12 1.46 -7.31
CA VAL A 93 -17.64 2.82 -7.44
C VAL A 93 -17.27 3.44 -8.77
N GLY A 94 -18.08 4.39 -9.23
CA GLY A 94 -17.75 5.25 -10.37
C GLY A 94 -17.45 4.53 -11.70
N GLY A 95 -17.82 3.27 -11.84
CA GLY A 95 -17.55 2.46 -13.03
C GLY A 95 -16.22 1.69 -12.99
N LEU A 96 -15.43 1.75 -11.91
CA LEU A 96 -14.24 0.94 -11.70
C LEU A 96 -14.62 -0.54 -11.64
N LYS A 97 -13.95 -1.39 -12.43
CA LYS A 97 -14.26 -2.82 -12.52
C LYS A 97 -13.12 -3.72 -12.08
N GLU A 98 -11.89 -3.29 -12.26
CA GLU A 98 -10.69 -4.09 -12.02
C GLU A 98 -9.62 -3.28 -11.32
N ILE A 99 -8.91 -3.92 -10.42
CA ILE A 99 -7.66 -3.41 -9.82
C ILE A 99 -6.55 -4.40 -10.13
N GLU A 100 -5.36 -3.86 -10.42
CA GLU A 100 -4.11 -4.59 -10.47
C GLU A 100 -3.18 -4.04 -9.40
N ILE A 101 -2.66 -4.93 -8.55
CA ILE A 101 -1.68 -4.62 -7.51
C ILE A 101 -0.35 -5.20 -7.97
N LYS A 102 0.60 -4.33 -8.28
CA LYS A 102 1.97 -4.72 -8.66
C LYS A 102 2.85 -4.78 -7.42
N THR A 103 3.60 -5.85 -7.30
CA THR A 103 4.61 -6.01 -6.26
C THR A 103 5.82 -5.11 -6.54
N VAL A 104 6.58 -4.76 -5.51
CA VAL A 104 7.77 -3.92 -5.59
C VAL A 104 8.67 -4.24 -6.79
N ASN A 105 9.19 -3.18 -7.42
CA ASN A 105 10.22 -3.27 -8.42
C ASN A 105 11.52 -2.70 -7.84
N PHE A 106 12.44 -3.55 -7.44
CA PHE A 106 13.72 -3.13 -6.84
C PHE A 106 14.64 -2.35 -7.78
N ASP A 107 14.39 -2.43 -9.09
CA ASP A 107 15.18 -1.69 -10.09
C ASP A 107 14.67 -0.25 -10.28
N LYS A 108 13.52 0.11 -9.69
CA LYS A 108 12.84 1.38 -9.97
C LYS A 108 12.11 1.90 -8.73
N ALA A 109 12.45 3.10 -8.28
CA ALA A 109 11.73 3.75 -7.20
C ALA A 109 10.25 3.99 -7.55
N ASN A 110 9.35 3.92 -6.58
CA ASN A 110 7.92 4.11 -6.79
C ASN A 110 7.57 5.50 -7.34
N SER A 111 8.33 6.55 -7.00
CA SER A 111 8.20 7.87 -7.64
C SER A 111 8.46 7.83 -9.14
N ALA A 112 9.44 7.03 -9.59
CA ALA A 112 9.72 6.83 -11.00
C ALA A 112 8.67 5.93 -11.69
N VAL A 113 8.09 4.96 -10.98
CA VAL A 113 6.96 4.16 -11.48
C VAL A 113 5.77 5.05 -11.81
N LEU A 114 5.45 6.01 -10.93
CA LEU A 114 4.39 7.00 -11.17
C LEU A 114 4.71 7.91 -12.36
N LEU A 115 5.95 8.43 -12.45
CA LEU A 115 6.38 9.32 -13.55
C LEU A 115 6.27 8.67 -14.93
N ASP A 116 6.61 7.38 -15.03
CA ASP A 116 6.55 6.64 -16.28
C ASP A 116 5.13 6.16 -16.62
N GLY A 117 4.16 6.34 -15.71
CA GLY A 117 2.78 5.93 -15.89
C GLY A 117 2.58 4.41 -15.81
N ASP A 118 3.49 3.70 -15.15
CA ASP A 118 3.41 2.24 -14.96
C ASP A 118 2.39 1.84 -13.89
N ALA A 119 2.01 2.80 -13.02
CA ALA A 119 0.92 2.69 -12.05
C ALA A 119 0.21 4.03 -11.88
N ASP A 120 -1.08 3.97 -11.50
CA ASP A 120 -1.89 5.15 -11.18
C ASP A 120 -1.60 5.66 -9.77
N MET A 121 -1.36 4.74 -8.84
CA MET A 121 -1.09 4.97 -7.43
C MET A 121 0.12 4.15 -7.00
N ALA A 122 0.83 4.63 -6.00
CA ALA A 122 1.92 3.89 -5.40
C ALA A 122 1.99 4.09 -3.89
N TYR A 123 2.51 3.09 -3.20
CA TYR A 123 2.86 3.18 -1.79
C TYR A 123 4.19 3.92 -1.66
N ILE A 124 4.17 5.09 -1.03
CA ILE A 124 5.37 5.92 -0.81
C ILE A 124 5.30 6.53 0.59
N ASN A 125 6.38 6.42 1.35
CA ASN A 125 6.48 7.06 2.66
C ASN A 125 6.36 8.58 2.51
N ILE A 126 5.68 9.25 3.46
CA ILE A 126 5.55 10.71 3.38
C ILE A 126 6.91 11.41 3.45
N SER A 127 7.92 10.82 4.12
CA SER A 127 9.30 11.29 4.10
C SER A 127 9.91 11.33 2.69
N ASP A 128 9.60 10.33 1.85
CA ASP A 128 10.07 10.27 0.47
C ASP A 128 9.27 11.19 -0.45
N VAL A 129 7.96 11.39 -0.18
CA VAL A 129 7.16 12.42 -0.86
C VAL A 129 7.74 13.80 -0.59
N ILE A 130 8.16 14.10 0.65
CA ILE A 130 8.83 15.35 1.01
C ILE A 130 10.18 15.46 0.28
N LYS A 131 11.01 14.41 0.31
CA LYS A 131 12.33 14.36 -0.32
C LYS A 131 12.26 14.67 -1.81
N ASP A 132 11.34 14.04 -2.51
CA ASP A 132 11.22 14.15 -3.96
C ASP A 132 10.35 15.35 -4.40
N SER A 133 9.82 16.15 -3.46
CA SER A 133 8.77 17.16 -3.71
C SER A 133 9.14 18.24 -4.74
N SER A 134 10.43 18.57 -4.88
CA SER A 134 10.90 19.54 -5.89
C SER A 134 11.17 18.89 -7.25
N ALA A 135 11.42 17.58 -7.29
CA ALA A 135 11.77 16.85 -8.52
C ALA A 135 10.57 16.13 -9.15
N VAL A 136 9.66 15.59 -8.31
CA VAL A 136 8.51 14.81 -8.74
C VAL A 136 7.21 15.46 -8.24
N PRO A 137 6.30 15.86 -9.13
CA PRO A 137 5.04 16.52 -8.75
C PRO A 137 4.02 15.48 -8.26
N MET A 138 4.28 14.84 -7.11
CA MET A 138 3.39 13.86 -6.49
C MET A 138 2.75 14.39 -5.20
N VAL A 139 1.71 13.72 -4.75
CA VAL A 139 0.94 14.07 -3.56
C VAL A 139 0.36 12.82 -2.91
N ALA A 140 0.47 12.69 -1.60
CA ALA A 140 -0.19 11.65 -0.80
C ALA A 140 -1.67 12.03 -0.62
N ILE A 141 -2.59 11.12 -0.92
CA ILE A 141 -4.04 11.35 -0.87
C ILE A 141 -4.76 10.59 0.25
N ALA A 142 -4.08 9.62 0.85
CA ALA A 142 -4.57 8.86 2.01
C ALA A 142 -3.42 8.18 2.73
N LYS A 143 -3.53 7.99 4.03
CA LYS A 143 -2.65 7.08 4.76
C LYS A 143 -3.17 5.64 4.67
N THR A 144 -2.30 4.67 4.87
CA THR A 144 -2.64 3.25 5.03
C THR A 144 -2.46 2.81 6.48
N LEU A 145 -1.40 3.26 7.12
CA LEU A 145 -1.06 3.04 8.51
C LEU A 145 -0.85 4.39 9.22
N ASP A 146 -1.11 4.43 10.53
CA ASP A 146 -0.99 5.67 11.31
C ASP A 146 0.42 5.86 11.86
N GLN A 147 1.10 4.78 12.22
CA GLN A 147 2.49 4.79 12.64
C GLN A 147 3.32 3.85 11.76
N ASP A 148 4.62 4.15 11.70
CA ASP A 148 5.56 3.37 10.90
C ASP A 148 5.99 2.11 11.69
N PRO A 149 5.75 0.88 11.18
CA PRO A 149 6.26 -0.35 11.78
C PRO A 149 7.77 -0.52 11.58
N GLN A 150 8.44 0.36 10.81
CA GLN A 150 9.88 0.38 10.68
C GLN A 150 10.55 0.44 12.05
N MET A 151 11.52 -0.43 12.27
CA MET A 151 12.21 -0.55 13.55
C MET A 151 13.70 -0.81 13.36
N VAL A 152 14.43 -0.74 14.47
CA VAL A 152 15.76 -1.34 14.60
C VAL A 152 15.74 -2.36 15.74
N MET A 153 16.28 -3.55 15.50
CA MET A 153 16.30 -4.65 16.48
C MET A 153 17.71 -5.08 16.82
N TRP A 154 17.87 -5.73 17.98
CA TRP A 154 19.15 -6.26 18.47
C TRP A 154 18.95 -7.51 19.34
N ASP A 155 20.02 -8.25 19.57
CA ASP A 155 20.06 -9.32 20.57
C ASP A 155 20.24 -8.71 21.97
N PRO A 156 19.21 -8.79 22.86
CA PRO A 156 19.28 -8.18 24.21
C PRO A 156 20.30 -8.85 25.13
N THR A 157 20.83 -10.01 24.74
CA THR A 157 21.89 -10.68 25.52
C THR A 157 23.29 -10.23 25.13
N GLN A 158 23.45 -9.57 23.99
CA GLN A 158 24.73 -9.02 23.50
C GLN A 158 24.80 -7.51 23.70
N HIS A 159 23.68 -6.81 23.56
CA HIS A 159 23.59 -5.35 23.63
C HIS A 159 22.59 -4.94 24.70
N ASP A 160 23.07 -4.34 25.78
CA ASP A 160 22.23 -3.77 26.86
C ASP A 160 21.76 -2.37 26.43
N ILE A 161 20.71 -2.33 25.59
CA ILE A 161 20.09 -1.12 25.08
C ILE A 161 18.74 -0.96 25.77
N GLN A 162 18.59 0.07 26.56
CA GLN A 162 17.35 0.40 27.28
C GLN A 162 16.67 1.67 26.72
N THR A 163 17.46 2.55 26.08
CA THR A 163 16.99 3.77 25.43
C THR A 163 17.67 3.90 24.05
N PRO A 164 17.13 4.68 23.11
CA PRO A 164 17.77 4.91 21.82
C PRO A 164 19.22 5.44 21.92
N GLU A 165 19.50 6.25 22.94
CA GLU A 165 20.83 6.83 23.19
C GLU A 165 21.89 5.78 23.53
N ASP A 166 21.49 4.61 24.04
CA ASP A 166 22.44 3.54 24.40
C ASP A 166 23.05 2.88 23.17
N MET A 167 22.42 2.96 21.99
CA MET A 167 22.88 2.30 20.76
C MET A 167 24.26 2.79 20.32
N ALA A 168 24.54 4.09 20.44
CA ALA A 168 25.84 4.65 20.08
C ALA A 168 26.97 4.05 20.92
N ALA A 169 26.74 3.82 22.21
CA ALA A 169 27.72 3.29 23.16
C ALA A 169 28.08 1.81 22.88
N THR A 170 27.22 1.06 22.19
CA THR A 170 27.49 -0.35 21.85
C THR A 170 28.62 -0.50 20.83
N GLY A 171 28.80 0.48 19.94
CA GLY A 171 29.68 0.39 18.78
C GLY A 171 29.26 -0.67 17.75
N ALA A 172 28.07 -1.27 17.91
CA ALA A 172 27.55 -2.28 16.99
C ALA A 172 27.23 -1.67 15.63
N THR A 173 27.45 -2.45 14.56
CA THR A 173 27.02 -2.07 13.20
C THR A 173 25.49 -1.99 13.15
N VAL A 174 24.97 -0.94 12.55
CA VAL A 174 23.54 -0.77 12.24
C VAL A 174 23.33 -1.09 10.77
N LEU A 175 22.76 -2.24 10.50
CA LEU A 175 22.50 -2.75 9.15
C LEU A 175 21.15 -2.24 8.65
N HIS A 176 21.14 -1.55 7.50
CA HIS A 176 19.92 -0.94 6.97
C HIS A 176 19.95 -0.82 5.44
N PHE A 177 18.81 -0.54 4.80
CA PHE A 177 18.75 -0.17 3.39
C PHE A 177 19.39 1.21 3.14
N PRO A 178 19.99 1.44 1.96
CA PRO A 178 20.53 2.74 1.61
C PRO A 178 19.43 3.81 1.46
N GLY A 179 19.74 5.05 1.83
CA GLY A 179 18.89 6.21 1.55
C GLY A 179 17.68 6.39 2.46
N THR A 180 17.63 5.68 3.59
CA THR A 180 16.54 5.76 4.56
C THR A 180 16.70 6.96 5.50
N ALA A 181 15.73 7.88 5.48
CA ALA A 181 15.81 9.14 6.21
C ALA A 181 15.87 8.98 7.75
N TYR A 182 15.28 7.91 8.29
CA TYR A 182 15.32 7.66 9.74
C TYR A 182 16.73 7.34 10.25
N ILE A 183 17.62 6.77 9.43
CA ILE A 183 19.03 6.56 9.81
C ILE A 183 19.76 7.89 9.95
N ASP A 184 19.56 8.81 9.02
CA ASP A 184 20.13 10.16 9.10
C ASP A 184 19.59 10.90 10.31
N TYR A 185 18.30 10.73 10.63
CA TYR A 185 17.70 11.24 11.86
C TYR A 185 18.37 10.64 13.12
N MET A 186 18.56 9.31 13.18
CA MET A 186 19.23 8.65 14.30
C MET A 186 20.66 9.15 14.50
N ILE A 187 21.40 9.38 13.42
CA ILE A 187 22.75 9.99 13.47
C ILE A 187 22.66 11.42 14.01
N GLY A 188 21.71 12.21 13.50
CA GLY A 188 21.51 13.60 13.94
C GLY A 188 21.11 13.73 15.40
N GLN A 189 20.36 12.76 15.95
CA GLN A 189 20.00 12.69 17.38
C GLN A 189 21.14 12.12 18.26
N GLY A 190 22.18 11.54 17.65
CA GLY A 190 23.25 10.87 18.37
C GLY A 190 22.90 9.49 18.91
N TYR A 191 21.82 8.88 18.43
CA TYR A 191 21.42 7.51 18.79
C TYR A 191 22.39 6.48 18.20
N ILE A 192 22.97 6.79 17.05
CA ILE A 192 24.06 6.04 16.43
C ILE A 192 25.11 7.00 15.87
N THR A 193 26.30 6.50 15.64
CA THR A 193 27.36 7.25 14.94
C THR A 193 27.35 6.93 13.43
N ALA A 194 27.87 7.82 12.61
CA ALA A 194 28.01 7.57 11.17
C ALA A 194 28.86 6.31 10.87
N ASP A 195 29.85 6.01 11.71
CA ASP A 195 30.71 4.82 11.55
C ASP A 195 29.98 3.50 11.83
N GLN A 196 28.87 3.54 12.59
CA GLN A 196 28.02 2.37 12.83
C GLN A 196 27.08 2.07 11.66
N SER A 197 26.75 3.07 10.84
CA SER A 197 25.84 2.94 9.70
C SER A 197 26.39 2.03 8.61
N ASN A 198 25.62 1.01 8.23
CA ASN A 198 25.98 0.08 7.16
C ASN A 198 24.79 -0.12 6.20
N PRO A 199 24.78 0.57 5.03
CA PRO A 199 23.69 0.54 4.06
C PRO A 199 23.73 -0.69 3.14
N SER A 200 24.10 -1.86 3.65
CA SER A 200 24.21 -3.09 2.86
C SER A 200 23.16 -4.15 3.20
N TYR A 201 22.08 -3.76 3.88
CA TYR A 201 20.94 -4.65 4.08
C TYR A 201 20.26 -4.94 2.72
N ASP A 202 19.93 -6.19 2.48
CA ASP A 202 19.32 -6.68 1.24
C ASP A 202 17.93 -7.31 1.45
N GLY A 203 17.40 -7.20 2.68
CA GLY A 203 16.13 -7.81 3.07
C GLY A 203 16.25 -9.26 3.55
N SER A 204 17.45 -9.86 3.51
CA SER A 204 17.67 -11.23 3.98
C SER A 204 18.19 -11.29 5.42
N ASP A 205 18.04 -12.45 6.04
CA ASP A 205 18.56 -12.78 7.37
C ASP A 205 20.06 -13.17 7.35
N ALA A 206 20.67 -13.30 6.17
CA ALA A 206 21.97 -13.91 5.99
C ALA A 206 23.07 -13.26 6.83
N LYS A 207 23.08 -11.92 6.91
CA LYS A 207 24.10 -11.19 7.67
C LYS A 207 23.88 -11.31 9.18
N TRP A 208 22.62 -11.22 9.63
CA TRP A 208 22.29 -11.43 11.03
C TRP A 208 22.71 -12.82 11.51
N VAL A 209 22.39 -13.85 10.73
CA VAL A 209 22.75 -15.23 11.04
C VAL A 209 24.27 -15.42 11.05
N ALA A 210 24.99 -14.86 10.06
CA ALA A 210 26.44 -14.94 9.98
C ALA A 210 27.17 -14.28 11.15
N GLU A 211 26.62 -13.16 11.66
CA GLU A 211 27.14 -12.41 12.82
C GLU A 211 26.56 -12.91 14.14
N SER A 212 25.71 -13.93 14.12
CA SER A 212 25.01 -14.48 15.31
C SER A 212 24.31 -13.38 16.12
N GLY A 213 23.67 -12.41 15.44
CA GLY A 213 22.98 -11.29 16.07
C GLY A 213 23.87 -10.20 16.67
N ASN A 214 25.18 -10.24 16.46
CA ASN A 214 26.11 -9.22 16.99
C ASN A 214 26.11 -7.96 16.13
N LEU A 215 24.92 -7.41 15.86
CA LEU A 215 24.68 -6.17 15.16
C LEU A 215 23.29 -5.61 15.55
N ILE A 216 23.00 -4.39 15.14
CA ILE A 216 21.67 -3.82 15.15
C ILE A 216 21.16 -3.86 13.72
N GLN A 217 19.92 -4.28 13.48
CA GLN A 217 19.39 -4.43 12.13
C GLN A 217 18.03 -3.74 12.01
N GLN A 218 17.82 -3.09 10.88
CA GLN A 218 16.47 -2.64 10.52
C GLN A 218 15.52 -3.81 10.26
N GLY A 219 14.23 -3.53 10.35
CA GLY A 219 13.16 -4.43 9.97
C GLY A 219 11.80 -3.78 10.16
N PHE A 220 10.75 -4.52 9.88
CA PHE A 220 9.38 -4.16 10.23
C PHE A 220 8.97 -4.95 11.47
N ALA A 221 8.51 -4.27 12.50
CA ALA A 221 8.17 -4.91 13.78
C ALA A 221 7.10 -6.00 13.63
N THR A 222 6.22 -5.85 12.65
CA THR A 222 5.16 -6.80 12.28
C THR A 222 5.66 -8.07 11.58
N ASN A 223 6.92 -8.10 11.14
CA ASN A 223 7.51 -9.18 10.35
C ASN A 223 8.74 -9.79 11.03
N GLU A 224 9.85 -9.05 11.10
CA GLU A 224 11.15 -9.56 11.54
C GLU A 224 11.10 -10.10 12.96
N VAL A 225 10.43 -9.41 13.89
CA VAL A 225 10.38 -9.85 15.30
C VAL A 225 9.92 -11.31 15.39
N TYR A 226 8.77 -11.62 14.80
CA TYR A 226 8.25 -12.99 14.80
C TYR A 226 9.22 -13.99 14.14
N LYS A 227 9.79 -13.63 12.97
CA LYS A 227 10.66 -14.52 12.21
C LYS A 227 11.94 -14.87 12.97
N TYR A 228 12.57 -13.89 13.61
CA TYR A 228 13.80 -14.12 14.36
C TYR A 228 13.56 -14.85 15.69
N GLU A 229 12.37 -14.69 16.27
CA GLU A 229 11.99 -15.38 17.50
C GLU A 229 11.41 -16.80 17.27
N ASN A 230 10.95 -17.13 16.03
CA ASN A 230 10.25 -18.38 15.79
C ASN A 230 10.81 -19.21 14.61
N ASP A 231 11.25 -18.56 13.53
CA ASP A 231 11.52 -19.26 12.26
C ASP A 231 13.01 -19.33 11.91
N ILE A 232 13.79 -18.29 12.24
CA ILE A 232 15.19 -18.17 11.83
C ILE A 232 16.12 -18.67 12.93
N ALA A 233 16.87 -19.73 12.62
CA ALA A 233 17.87 -20.29 13.53
C ALA A 233 19.18 -19.47 13.46
N TRP A 234 19.32 -18.44 14.30
CA TRP A 234 20.45 -17.52 14.30
C TRP A 234 21.34 -17.58 15.54
N LYS A 235 20.85 -18.15 16.64
CA LYS A 235 21.57 -18.22 17.91
C LYS A 235 21.72 -19.67 18.36
N ASP A 236 22.95 -20.17 18.40
CA ASP A 236 23.25 -21.57 18.78
C ASP A 236 22.44 -22.60 17.95
N GLY A 237 22.06 -22.27 16.72
CA GLY A 237 21.28 -23.13 15.83
C GLY A 237 19.77 -23.15 16.10
N ALA A 238 19.25 -22.17 16.85
CA ALA A 238 17.83 -22.00 17.15
C ALA A 238 17.40 -20.53 16.98
N PRO A 239 16.10 -20.25 16.83
CA PRO A 239 15.54 -18.90 17.01
C PRO A 239 15.74 -18.41 18.45
N ALA A 240 15.76 -17.10 18.64
CA ALA A 240 15.89 -16.49 19.97
C ALA A 240 15.23 -15.12 20.00
N ASP A 241 14.91 -14.64 21.21
CA ASP A 241 14.28 -13.34 21.46
C ASP A 241 15.13 -12.20 20.94
N VAL A 242 14.49 -11.21 20.36
CA VAL A 242 15.06 -9.93 19.98
C VAL A 242 14.39 -8.78 20.75
N SER A 243 15.09 -7.67 20.92
CA SER A 243 14.51 -6.40 21.38
C SER A 243 14.56 -5.39 20.24
N PHE A 244 13.65 -4.41 20.26
CA PHE A 244 13.58 -3.40 19.21
C PHE A 244 13.00 -2.08 19.72
N PHE A 245 13.27 -1.01 18.96
CA PHE A 245 12.50 0.23 18.99
C PHE A 245 11.95 0.49 17.59
N THR A 246 10.68 0.88 17.49
CA THR A 246 10.15 1.46 16.26
C THR A 246 10.74 2.84 16.03
N VAL A 247 10.82 3.27 14.78
CA VAL A 247 11.31 4.63 14.46
C VAL A 247 10.41 5.71 15.07
N ALA A 248 9.12 5.44 15.23
CA ALA A 248 8.17 6.31 15.90
C ALA A 248 8.48 6.44 17.43
N GLU A 249 8.80 5.34 18.10
CA GLU A 249 9.23 5.35 19.52
C GLU A 249 10.54 6.13 19.71
N MET A 250 11.39 6.19 18.68
CA MET A 250 12.62 7.00 18.67
C MET A 250 12.36 8.48 18.30
N GLY A 251 11.12 8.86 17.97
CA GLY A 251 10.75 10.23 17.64
C GLY A 251 10.74 10.57 16.16
N PHE A 252 10.97 9.60 15.27
CA PHE A 252 10.79 9.75 13.83
C PHE A 252 9.39 9.28 13.44
N ASP A 253 8.41 10.17 13.59
CA ASP A 253 6.99 9.85 13.41
C ASP A 253 6.55 10.02 11.96
N ASN A 254 6.88 9.03 11.12
CA ASN A 254 6.57 8.99 9.69
C ASN A 254 5.17 8.41 9.44
N TYR A 255 4.58 8.73 8.28
CA TYR A 255 3.51 7.93 7.67
C TYR A 255 4.15 7.00 6.63
N PRO A 256 4.16 5.69 6.87
CA PRO A 256 4.67 4.74 5.88
C PRO A 256 3.65 4.56 4.76
N ALA A 257 4.14 4.16 3.59
CA ALA A 257 3.31 3.56 2.55
C ALA A 257 2.01 4.33 2.24
N THR A 258 2.05 5.68 2.20
CA THR A 258 0.87 6.48 1.85
C THR A 258 0.44 6.19 0.41
N ILE A 259 -0.87 6.24 0.14
CA ILE A 259 -1.39 6.20 -1.23
C ILE A 259 -1.02 7.50 -1.92
N THR A 260 -0.05 7.44 -2.80
CA THR A 260 0.55 8.60 -3.47
C THR A 260 0.32 8.53 -4.96
N MET A 261 0.10 9.68 -5.58
CA MET A 261 -0.16 9.83 -7.01
C MET A 261 0.58 11.04 -7.58
N LEU A 262 0.75 11.11 -8.90
CA LEU A 262 1.11 12.37 -9.56
C LEU A 262 -0.04 13.38 -9.44
N LYS A 263 0.27 14.66 -9.19
CA LYS A 263 -0.72 15.75 -9.08
C LYS A 263 -1.61 15.84 -10.32
N SER A 264 -1.03 15.68 -11.52
CA SER A 264 -1.80 15.67 -12.77
C SER A 264 -2.80 14.52 -12.85
N ARG A 265 -2.44 13.35 -12.31
CA ARG A 265 -3.32 12.19 -12.28
C ARG A 265 -4.43 12.36 -11.24
N VAL A 266 -4.13 13.02 -10.12
CA VAL A 266 -5.13 13.40 -9.11
C VAL A 266 -6.17 14.35 -9.72
N GLU A 267 -5.74 15.37 -10.48
CA GLU A 267 -6.63 16.30 -11.17
C GLU A 267 -7.53 15.59 -12.19
N GLU A 268 -6.97 14.67 -12.98
CA GLU A 268 -7.71 13.87 -13.97
C GLU A 268 -8.78 12.97 -13.33
N LEU A 269 -8.43 12.37 -12.18
CA LEU A 269 -9.29 11.40 -11.47
C LEU A 269 -10.10 12.01 -10.33
N ASP A 270 -10.19 13.33 -10.20
CA ASP A 270 -10.79 14.02 -9.06
C ASP A 270 -12.15 13.47 -8.64
N ALA A 271 -13.07 13.32 -9.60
CA ALA A 271 -14.40 12.78 -9.34
C ALA A 271 -14.38 11.28 -8.93
N CYS A 272 -13.45 10.51 -9.50
CA CYS A 272 -13.25 9.11 -9.13
C CYS A 272 -12.70 8.99 -7.70
N LEU A 273 -11.65 9.74 -7.37
CA LEU A 273 -10.98 9.68 -6.07
C LEU A 273 -11.91 10.07 -4.94
N THR A 274 -12.83 11.01 -5.17
CA THR A 274 -13.87 11.39 -4.19
C THR A 274 -14.75 10.20 -3.78
N LEU A 275 -14.98 9.26 -4.69
CA LEU A 275 -15.74 8.04 -4.41
C LEU A 275 -14.86 6.89 -3.92
N LEU A 276 -13.67 6.75 -4.54
CA LEU A 276 -12.81 5.58 -4.36
C LEU A 276 -12.06 5.60 -3.01
N VAL A 277 -11.49 6.75 -2.62
CA VAL A 277 -10.66 6.82 -1.40
C VAL A 277 -11.43 6.39 -0.14
N PRO A 278 -12.69 6.82 0.09
CA PRO A 278 -13.48 6.28 1.20
C PRO A 278 -13.68 4.75 1.14
N MET A 279 -13.80 4.16 -0.07
CA MET A 279 -13.95 2.72 -0.24
C MET A 279 -12.62 1.97 0.03
N MET A 280 -11.49 2.56 -0.36
CA MET A 280 -10.17 2.02 0.00
C MET A 280 -9.99 1.99 1.52
N GLN A 281 -10.44 3.02 2.22
CA GLN A 281 -10.40 3.06 3.68
C GLN A 281 -11.37 2.06 4.33
N GLN A 282 -12.55 1.87 3.75
CA GLN A 282 -13.48 0.83 4.20
C GLN A 282 -12.86 -0.57 4.02
N ALA A 283 -12.18 -0.81 2.90
CA ALA A 283 -11.49 -2.08 2.66
C ALA A 283 -10.37 -2.34 3.68
N TRP A 284 -9.64 -1.30 4.10
CA TRP A 284 -8.67 -1.41 5.21
C TRP A 284 -9.33 -1.81 6.52
N ILE A 285 -10.46 -1.18 6.87
CA ILE A 285 -11.21 -1.48 8.10
C ILE A 285 -11.76 -2.90 8.05
N ASP A 286 -12.31 -3.31 6.91
CA ASP A 286 -12.87 -4.66 6.74
C ASP A 286 -11.76 -5.72 6.83
N PHE A 287 -10.59 -5.48 6.23
CA PHE A 287 -9.41 -6.33 6.39
C PHE A 287 -9.01 -6.47 7.85
N LEU A 288 -8.89 -5.37 8.60
CA LEU A 288 -8.50 -5.40 10.01
C LEU A 288 -9.54 -6.07 10.91
N ASN A 289 -10.82 -6.08 10.51
CA ASN A 289 -11.90 -6.75 11.24
C ASN A 289 -11.94 -8.28 10.98
N ASP A 290 -11.58 -8.71 9.78
CA ASP A 290 -11.48 -10.13 9.38
C ASP A 290 -10.27 -10.35 8.46
N PRO A 291 -9.04 -10.37 9.01
CA PRO A 291 -7.83 -10.41 8.21
C PRO A 291 -7.57 -11.76 7.54
N LYS A 292 -8.10 -12.86 8.10
CA LYS A 292 -7.68 -14.22 7.70
C LYS A 292 -7.86 -14.52 6.22
N PRO A 293 -8.99 -14.18 5.55
CA PRO A 293 -9.14 -14.49 4.13
C PRO A 293 -8.05 -13.83 3.24
N ILE A 294 -7.65 -12.62 3.60
CA ILE A 294 -6.61 -11.89 2.85
C ILE A 294 -5.21 -12.36 3.25
N THR A 295 -4.92 -12.57 4.52
CA THR A 295 -3.60 -13.06 4.93
C THR A 295 -3.29 -14.45 4.38
N ASP A 296 -4.28 -15.35 4.28
CA ASP A 296 -4.13 -16.63 3.60
C ASP A 296 -3.82 -16.43 2.11
N ALA A 297 -4.55 -15.53 1.42
CA ALA A 297 -4.26 -15.20 0.02
C ALA A 297 -2.86 -14.58 -0.17
N LEU A 298 -2.42 -13.70 0.72
CA LEU A 298 -1.07 -13.09 0.66
C LEU A 298 0.04 -14.15 0.69
N ILE A 299 -0.12 -15.21 1.49
CA ILE A 299 0.82 -16.34 1.51
C ILE A 299 0.90 -16.99 0.13
N GLU A 300 -0.26 -17.30 -0.49
CA GLU A 300 -0.31 -17.95 -1.80
C GLU A 300 0.21 -17.05 -2.94
N ILE A 301 -0.11 -15.75 -2.87
CA ILE A 301 0.37 -14.75 -3.84
C ILE A 301 1.89 -14.66 -3.76
N ASN A 302 2.46 -14.58 -2.56
CA ASN A 302 3.90 -14.47 -2.36
C ASN A 302 4.64 -15.71 -2.87
N VAL A 303 4.09 -16.91 -2.65
CA VAL A 303 4.61 -18.15 -3.23
C VAL A 303 4.56 -18.12 -4.76
N THR A 304 3.46 -17.61 -5.35
CA THR A 304 3.31 -17.50 -6.81
C THR A 304 4.33 -16.52 -7.42
N HIS A 305 4.61 -15.42 -6.71
CA HIS A 305 5.58 -14.42 -7.14
C HIS A 305 7.05 -14.86 -6.96
N ASP A 306 7.31 -16.06 -6.38
CA ASP A 306 8.67 -16.52 -6.05
C ASP A 306 9.38 -15.57 -5.08
N GLY A 307 8.62 -14.91 -4.20
CA GLY A 307 9.16 -13.99 -3.20
C GLY A 307 10.11 -14.71 -2.24
N PHE A 308 11.28 -14.14 -1.98
CA PHE A 308 12.23 -14.71 -1.01
C PHE A 308 11.76 -14.52 0.45
N TRP A 309 10.84 -13.58 0.69
CA TRP A 309 10.27 -13.30 2.00
C TRP A 309 9.06 -14.18 2.25
N ALA A 310 9.27 -15.33 2.89
CA ALA A 310 8.19 -16.28 3.16
C ALA A 310 7.28 -15.75 4.28
N LEU A 311 5.97 -15.78 4.01
CA LEU A 311 4.92 -15.53 5.00
C LEU A 311 4.44 -16.84 5.61
N SER A 312 3.92 -16.79 6.84
CA SER A 312 3.25 -17.90 7.52
C SER A 312 2.00 -17.41 8.26
N GLU A 313 1.10 -18.32 8.58
CA GLU A 313 -0.10 -18.01 9.38
C GLU A 313 0.31 -17.37 10.72
N GLY A 314 1.28 -17.96 11.44
CA GLY A 314 1.73 -17.43 12.72
C GLY A 314 2.37 -16.04 12.61
N LEU A 315 3.14 -15.76 11.56
CA LEU A 315 3.68 -14.43 11.30
C LEU A 315 2.57 -13.42 11.08
N ASN A 316 1.58 -13.76 10.25
CA ASN A 316 0.45 -12.86 9.97
C ASN A 316 -0.40 -12.60 11.22
N GLU A 317 -0.67 -13.63 12.04
CA GLU A 317 -1.40 -13.49 13.31
C GLU A 317 -0.66 -12.56 14.29
N ALA A 318 0.65 -12.76 14.46
CA ALA A 318 1.48 -11.92 15.31
C ALA A 318 1.55 -10.47 14.80
N GLY A 319 1.70 -10.28 13.48
CA GLY A 319 1.74 -8.97 12.86
C GLY A 319 0.43 -8.21 13.03
N ILE A 320 -0.73 -8.85 12.82
CA ILE A 320 -2.05 -8.23 13.08
C ILE A 320 -2.20 -7.82 14.54
N ALA A 321 -1.77 -8.67 15.48
CA ALA A 321 -1.82 -8.33 16.91
C ALA A 321 -0.94 -7.09 17.22
N LEU A 322 0.22 -6.98 16.59
CA LEU A 322 1.12 -5.86 16.79
C LEU A 322 0.61 -4.55 16.18
N LEU A 323 -0.07 -4.63 15.00
CA LEU A 323 -0.75 -3.46 14.42
C LEU A 323 -1.73 -2.80 15.40
N GLU A 324 -2.43 -3.61 16.19
CA GLU A 324 -3.36 -3.15 17.23
C GLU A 324 -2.63 -2.64 18.46
N GLU A 325 -1.72 -3.45 19.01
CA GLU A 325 -1.00 -3.15 20.26
C GLU A 325 -0.22 -1.84 20.18
N LYS A 326 0.52 -1.66 19.10
CA LYS A 326 1.34 -0.46 18.84
C LYS A 326 0.56 0.69 18.20
N LYS A 327 -0.75 0.51 17.93
CA LYS A 327 -1.59 1.50 17.23
C LYS A 327 -1.03 1.89 15.85
N ILE A 328 -0.37 0.94 15.20
CA ILE A 328 0.13 1.14 13.83
C ILE A 328 -1.04 1.34 12.88
N ALA A 329 -2.10 0.54 13.06
CA ALA A 329 -3.36 0.68 12.35
C ALA A 329 -4.40 1.42 13.22
N ALA A 330 -4.37 2.74 13.22
CA ALA A 330 -5.26 3.57 14.05
C ALA A 330 -5.91 4.70 13.26
N ASN A 331 -7.02 5.23 13.82
CA ASN A 331 -7.65 6.43 13.30
C ASN A 331 -6.76 7.66 13.49
N SER A 332 -6.90 8.60 12.58
CA SER A 332 -6.35 9.95 12.72
C SER A 332 -7.12 10.75 13.80
N PRO A 333 -6.60 11.90 14.26
CA PRO A 333 -7.25 12.72 15.29
C PRO A 333 -8.66 13.18 14.93
N ASP A 334 -9.00 13.27 13.63
CA ASP A 334 -10.35 13.61 13.15
C ASP A 334 -11.35 12.43 13.19
N GLY A 335 -10.89 11.26 13.61
CA GLY A 335 -11.70 10.04 13.73
C GLY A 335 -11.78 9.20 12.45
N THR A 336 -11.22 9.65 11.32
CA THR A 336 -11.15 8.85 10.10
C THR A 336 -9.94 7.93 10.09
N TYR A 337 -10.00 6.84 9.31
CA TYR A 337 -8.83 5.99 9.05
C TYR A 337 -7.94 6.52 7.91
N CYS A 338 -8.28 7.65 7.30
CA CYS A 338 -7.76 8.16 6.02
C CYS A 338 -6.76 9.31 6.16
N THR A 339 -7.08 10.28 7.01
CA THR A 339 -6.45 11.61 7.02
C THR A 339 -5.00 11.56 7.49
N LEU A 340 -4.09 12.20 6.74
CA LEU A 340 -2.77 12.54 7.25
C LEU A 340 -2.90 13.75 8.20
N ASP A 341 -2.47 13.61 9.46
CA ASP A 341 -2.49 14.72 10.42
C ASP A 341 -1.50 15.83 9.98
N PRO A 342 -1.98 17.04 9.68
CA PRO A 342 -1.12 18.13 9.27
C PRO A 342 -0.02 18.47 10.28
N ALA A 343 -0.30 18.31 11.58
CA ALA A 343 0.69 18.60 12.63
C ALA A 343 1.83 17.58 12.62
N LYS A 344 1.52 16.29 12.42
CA LYS A 344 2.51 15.21 12.29
C LYS A 344 3.37 15.41 11.04
N VAL A 345 2.76 15.69 9.89
CA VAL A 345 3.51 15.93 8.64
C VAL A 345 4.41 17.17 8.76
N ALA A 346 3.93 18.25 9.39
CA ALA A 346 4.73 19.44 9.60
C ALA A 346 5.91 19.18 10.55
N ALA A 347 5.71 18.43 11.63
CA ALA A 347 6.78 18.07 12.56
C ALA A 347 7.87 17.24 11.88
N LEU A 348 7.47 16.23 11.09
CA LEU A 348 8.40 15.42 10.31
C LEU A 348 9.18 16.26 9.28
N TYR A 349 8.50 17.18 8.60
CA TYR A 349 9.15 18.08 7.65
C TYR A 349 10.27 18.92 8.30
N GLU A 350 10.02 19.47 9.49
CA GLU A 350 11.04 20.24 10.21
C GLU A 350 12.22 19.36 10.66
N GLN A 351 12.01 18.08 10.94
CA GLN A 351 13.09 17.13 11.23
C GLN A 351 13.91 16.79 9.98
N LEU A 352 13.25 16.64 8.82
CA LEU A 352 13.88 16.25 7.55
C LEU A 352 14.61 17.40 6.86
N LYS A 353 14.13 18.62 7.01
CA LYS A 353 14.65 19.80 6.34
C LYS A 353 16.16 20.01 6.51
N PRO A 354 16.75 19.99 7.73
CA PRO A 354 18.19 20.09 7.89
C PRO A 354 18.95 18.90 7.29
N ILE A 355 18.40 17.66 7.37
CA ILE A 355 18.98 16.45 6.83
C ILE A 355 19.13 16.57 5.32
N TYR A 356 18.05 16.94 4.63
CA TYR A 356 18.07 17.07 3.16
C TYR A 356 18.94 18.26 2.70
N ALA A 357 18.99 19.35 3.49
CA ALA A 357 19.88 20.46 3.20
C ALA A 357 21.37 20.06 3.25
N GLU A 358 21.77 19.22 4.22
CA GLU A 358 23.13 18.68 4.31
C GLU A 358 23.46 17.75 3.13
N GLN A 359 22.47 17.01 2.64
CA GLN A 359 22.60 16.14 1.48
C GLN A 359 22.55 16.88 0.14
N GLY A 360 22.24 18.19 0.15
CA GLY A 360 22.07 18.98 -1.05
C GLY A 360 20.80 18.65 -1.83
N VAL A 361 19.80 18.08 -1.16
CA VAL A 361 18.48 17.76 -1.72
C VAL A 361 17.57 18.97 -1.55
N GLU A 362 17.05 19.48 -2.66
CA GLU A 362 16.05 20.55 -2.64
C GLU A 362 14.65 19.95 -2.40
N ILE A 363 13.95 20.42 -1.37
CA ILE A 363 12.58 20.07 -1.06
C ILE A 363 11.66 21.29 -1.21
N THR A 364 10.34 21.06 -1.27
CA THR A 364 9.35 22.17 -1.31
C THR A 364 9.48 23.06 -0.07
N ASP A 365 9.25 24.36 -0.20
CA ASP A 365 9.15 25.27 0.94
C ASP A 365 7.77 25.22 1.62
N ASP A 366 6.78 24.62 0.96
CA ASP A 366 5.41 24.48 1.44
C ASP A 366 5.02 23.01 1.59
N VAL A 367 5.15 22.50 2.81
CA VAL A 367 4.83 21.10 3.16
C VAL A 367 3.36 20.74 2.91
N THR A 368 2.46 21.71 2.87
CA THR A 368 1.04 21.45 2.60
C THR A 368 0.79 20.95 1.17
N THR A 369 1.79 21.07 0.29
CA THR A 369 1.72 20.59 -1.11
C THR A 369 2.05 19.11 -1.29
N VAL A 370 2.53 18.40 -0.23
CA VAL A 370 2.93 17.00 -0.32
C VAL A 370 1.81 16.04 0.02
N TYR A 371 0.68 16.53 0.55
CA TYR A 371 -0.50 15.71 0.82
C TYR A 371 -1.79 16.47 0.48
N ASP A 372 -2.89 15.72 0.25
CA ASP A 372 -4.23 16.28 0.03
C ASP A 372 -5.28 15.41 0.73
N ASN A 373 -5.79 15.89 1.86
CA ASN A 373 -6.84 15.22 2.64
C ASN A 373 -8.26 15.39 2.07
N LYS A 374 -8.42 16.08 0.95
CA LYS A 374 -9.72 16.36 0.33
C LYS A 374 -10.55 15.09 0.13
N TYR A 375 -9.90 14.02 -0.29
CA TYR A 375 -10.55 12.74 -0.60
C TYR A 375 -10.91 11.90 0.62
N CYS A 376 -10.43 12.30 1.79
CA CYS A 376 -10.80 11.67 3.07
C CYS A 376 -12.16 12.15 3.60
N ALA A 377 -12.78 13.13 2.94
CA ALA A 377 -14.10 13.61 3.33
C ALA A 377 -15.13 12.48 3.20
N GLY A 378 -15.75 12.08 4.32
CA GLY A 378 -16.69 10.95 4.37
C GLY A 378 -16.03 9.57 4.46
N ALA A 379 -14.70 9.49 4.58
CA ALA A 379 -14.04 8.24 4.87
C ALA A 379 -14.45 7.70 6.25
N PRO A 380 -14.56 6.37 6.39
CA PRO A 380 -14.90 5.76 7.66
C PRO A 380 -13.75 5.88 8.68
N GLY A 381 -14.14 5.75 9.96
CA GLY A 381 -13.22 5.45 11.06
C GLY A 381 -13.45 4.03 11.57
N ARG A 382 -12.45 3.52 12.23
CA ARG A 382 -12.46 2.20 12.87
C ARG A 382 -12.96 2.27 14.31
#